data_ec926046360fb299fba494091a9b4766
#
_entry.id   ec926046360fb299fba494091a9b4766
#
_cell.length_a   1.000
_cell.length_b   1.000
_cell.length_c   1.000
_cell.angle_alpha   90.00
_cell.angle_beta   90.00
_cell.angle_gamma   90.00
#
_symmetry.space_group_name_H-M   'P 1'
#
loop_
_entity.id
_entity.type
_entity.pdbx_description
1 polymer ?
#
loop_
_entity_poly.entity_id
_entity_poly.type
_entity_poly.pdbx_seq_one_letter_code
_entity_poly.pdbx_strand_id
1 'polypeptide(L)'
;MVAPLLRELIAAEEPVLAAHDVTMWGYVVLLALDRSSMRTQAALAAAIGADKTRIIRDLDELQQRGLIERRPDPDDRRARLLAITDAGRTVKNAVQEEIQRGEERWLGNLSTAERRTFLRVLGSLTAGETP
;
A
#
# COMPACT_ATOMS: atom_id res chain seq x y z
N MET A 1 9.44 -18.58 12.11
CA MET A 1 10.56 -17.64 12.03
C MET A 1 10.20 -16.31 11.37
N VAL A 2 9.56 -16.35 10.21
CA VAL A 2 9.09 -15.09 9.57
C VAL A 2 7.86 -14.50 10.27
N ALA A 3 6.96 -15.33 10.77
CA ALA A 3 5.71 -14.87 11.37
C ALA A 3 5.88 -13.93 12.58
N PRO A 4 6.79 -14.20 13.54
CA PRO A 4 7.03 -13.25 14.63
C PRO A 4 7.55 -11.90 14.15
N LEU A 5 8.45 -11.89 13.17
CA LEU A 5 8.97 -10.66 12.57
C LEU A 5 7.86 -9.88 11.88
N LEU A 6 7.04 -10.55 11.09
CA LEU A 6 5.91 -9.94 10.40
C LEU A 6 4.93 -9.31 11.39
N ARG A 7 4.63 -9.99 12.50
CA ARG A 7 3.76 -9.44 13.54
C ARG A 7 4.33 -8.18 14.16
N GLU A 8 5.64 -8.16 14.42
CA GLU A 8 6.29 -6.97 14.98
C GLU A 8 6.23 -5.78 14.00
N LEU A 9 6.46 -6.04 12.71
CA LEU A 9 6.41 -5.00 11.68
C LEU A 9 5.00 -4.44 11.54
N ILE A 10 3.98 -5.29 11.51
CA ILE A 10 2.58 -4.88 11.44
C ILE A 10 2.19 -4.08 12.68
N ALA A 11 2.57 -4.54 13.86
CA ALA A 11 2.29 -3.84 15.11
C ALA A 11 2.96 -2.46 15.15
N ALA A 12 4.14 -2.32 14.57
CA ALA A 12 4.84 -1.04 14.48
C ALA A 12 4.15 -0.08 13.51
N GLU A 13 3.49 -0.58 12.47
CA GLU A 13 2.79 0.24 11.48
C GLU A 13 1.41 0.71 11.95
N GLU A 14 0.74 -0.04 12.81
CA GLU A 14 -0.61 0.28 13.28
C GLU A 14 -0.76 1.69 13.86
N PRO A 15 0.11 2.17 14.76
CA PRO A 15 -0.01 3.54 15.27
C PRO A 15 0.13 4.61 14.20
N VAL A 16 0.98 4.38 13.20
CA VAL A 16 1.17 5.31 12.08
C VAL A 16 -0.11 5.38 11.26
N LEU A 17 -0.68 4.23 10.91
CA LEU A 17 -1.93 4.15 10.16
C LEU A 17 -3.07 4.82 10.92
N ALA A 18 -3.20 4.54 12.21
CA ALA A 18 -4.23 5.12 13.06
C ALA A 18 -4.10 6.64 13.16
N ALA A 19 -2.88 7.16 13.24
CA ALA A 19 -2.63 8.61 13.30
C ALA A 19 -3.12 9.35 12.04
N HIS A 20 -3.19 8.66 10.92
CA HIS A 20 -3.66 9.22 9.65
C HIS A 20 -5.07 8.74 9.28
N ASP A 21 -5.76 8.05 10.18
CA ASP A 21 -7.09 7.48 9.96
C ASP A 21 -7.16 6.59 8.71
N VAL A 22 -6.15 5.78 8.50
CA VAL A 22 -6.06 4.87 7.35
C VAL A 22 -5.97 3.43 7.84
N THR A 23 -6.73 2.53 7.21
CA THR A 23 -6.60 1.10 7.44
C THR A 23 -5.39 0.57 6.66
N MET A 24 -4.93 -0.63 7.01
CA MET A 24 -3.85 -1.28 6.26
C MET A 24 -4.25 -1.46 4.79
N TRP A 25 -5.45 -1.95 4.51
CA TRP A 25 -5.94 -2.12 3.14
C TRP A 25 -6.12 -0.78 2.43
N GLY A 26 -6.59 0.25 3.15
CA GLY A 26 -6.69 1.59 2.60
C GLY A 26 -5.34 2.12 2.14
N TYR A 27 -4.31 1.93 2.94
CA TYR A 27 -2.94 2.32 2.57
C TYR A 27 -2.43 1.54 1.36
N VAL A 28 -2.66 0.22 1.33
CA VAL A 28 -2.28 -0.63 0.19
C VAL A 28 -2.97 -0.18 -1.09
N VAL A 29 -4.25 0.20 -1.01
CA VAL A 29 -5.00 0.77 -2.14
C VAL A 29 -4.34 2.06 -2.63
N LEU A 30 -4.01 2.98 -1.73
CA LEU A 30 -3.36 4.23 -2.10
C LEU A 30 -2.00 3.99 -2.77
N LEU A 31 -1.22 3.05 -2.26
CA LEU A 31 0.05 2.67 -2.89
C LEU A 31 -0.14 2.15 -4.31
N ALA A 32 -1.11 1.27 -4.50
CA ALA A 32 -1.38 0.68 -5.81
C ALA A 32 -1.86 1.75 -6.81
N LEU A 33 -2.77 2.62 -6.40
CA LEU A 33 -3.32 3.66 -7.26
C LEU A 33 -2.32 4.80 -7.54
N ASP A 34 -1.32 4.97 -6.69
CA ASP A 34 -0.23 5.91 -6.96
C ASP A 34 0.67 5.42 -8.10
N ARG A 35 0.76 4.10 -8.30
CA ARG A 35 1.52 3.51 -9.41
C ARG A 35 0.77 3.60 -10.72
N SER A 36 -0.52 3.26 -10.71
CA SER A 36 -1.36 3.33 -11.90
C SER A 36 -2.83 3.30 -11.54
N SER A 37 -3.64 3.99 -12.34
CA SER A 37 -5.09 3.92 -12.22
C SER A 37 -5.59 2.52 -12.60
N MET A 38 -6.68 2.09 -11.96
CA MET A 38 -7.29 0.78 -12.20
C MET A 38 -8.71 0.95 -12.72
N ARG A 39 -9.10 0.13 -13.69
CA ARG A 39 -10.41 0.25 -14.34
C ARG A 39 -11.58 -0.24 -13.49
N THR A 40 -11.34 -1.21 -12.62
CA THR A 40 -12.40 -1.82 -11.83
C THR A 40 -11.92 -2.13 -10.42
N GLN A 41 -12.87 -2.30 -9.51
CA GLN A 41 -12.58 -2.79 -8.17
C GLN A 41 -11.98 -4.21 -8.22
N ALA A 42 -12.45 -5.03 -9.16
CA ALA A 42 -11.90 -6.37 -9.32
C ALA A 42 -10.43 -6.35 -9.78
N ALA A 43 -10.09 -5.47 -10.70
CA ALA A 43 -8.71 -5.31 -11.17
C ALA A 43 -7.80 -4.84 -10.03
N LEU A 44 -8.25 -3.88 -9.23
CA LEU A 44 -7.52 -3.40 -8.07
C LEU A 44 -7.33 -4.51 -7.04
N ALA A 45 -8.39 -5.22 -6.69
CA ALA A 45 -8.34 -6.32 -5.73
C ALA A 45 -7.35 -7.40 -6.17
N ALA A 46 -7.36 -7.76 -7.45
CA ALA A 46 -6.42 -8.72 -8.01
C ALA A 46 -4.97 -8.22 -7.88
N ALA A 47 -4.74 -6.95 -8.20
CA ALA A 47 -3.40 -6.35 -8.15
C ALA A 47 -2.80 -6.33 -6.75
N ILE A 48 -3.62 -6.14 -5.72
CA ILE A 48 -3.15 -6.06 -4.32
C ILE A 48 -3.34 -7.36 -3.54
N GLY A 49 -3.87 -8.40 -4.18
CA GLY A 49 -4.10 -9.68 -3.52
C GLY A 49 -5.23 -9.68 -2.50
N ALA A 50 -6.22 -8.81 -2.68
CA ALA A 50 -7.35 -8.69 -1.77
C ALA A 50 -8.61 -9.30 -2.37
N ASP A 51 -9.54 -9.67 -1.49
CA ASP A 51 -10.89 -10.04 -1.90
C ASP A 51 -11.66 -8.78 -2.31
N LYS A 52 -12.26 -8.81 -3.48
CA LYS A 52 -13.06 -7.73 -4.05
C LYS A 52 -14.13 -7.21 -3.08
N THR A 53 -14.80 -8.10 -2.34
CA THR A 53 -15.82 -7.72 -1.37
C THR A 53 -15.25 -7.06 -0.12
N ARG A 54 -14.07 -7.45 0.29
CA ARG A 54 -13.42 -6.93 1.49
C ARG A 54 -12.97 -5.48 1.36
N ILE A 55 -12.57 -5.07 0.16
CA ILE A 55 -12.04 -3.71 -0.03
C ILE A 55 -13.11 -2.68 -0.35
N ILE A 56 -14.36 -3.10 -0.59
CA ILE A 56 -15.46 -2.15 -0.92
C ILE A 56 -15.57 -1.07 0.15
N ARG A 57 -15.57 -1.46 1.41
CA ARG A 57 -15.68 -0.54 2.53
C ARG A 57 -14.51 0.45 2.57
N ASP A 58 -13.30 -0.04 2.38
CA ASP A 58 -12.11 0.81 2.35
C ASP A 58 -12.16 1.79 1.18
N LEU A 59 -12.60 1.33 0.00
CA LEU A 59 -12.75 2.18 -1.17
C LEU A 59 -13.79 3.27 -0.92
N ASP A 60 -14.93 2.92 -0.34
CA ASP A 60 -15.99 3.89 -0.03
C ASP A 60 -15.51 4.95 0.95
N GLU A 61 -14.79 4.56 1.99
CA GLU A 61 -14.23 5.48 2.98
C GLU A 61 -13.19 6.41 2.35
N LEU A 62 -12.29 5.87 1.54
CA LEU A 62 -11.28 6.67 0.85
C LEU A 62 -11.91 7.67 -0.11
N GLN A 63 -12.96 7.26 -0.83
CA GLN A 63 -13.68 8.14 -1.74
C GLN A 63 -14.41 9.25 -0.98
N GLN A 64 -15.07 8.93 0.12
CA GLN A 64 -15.75 9.92 0.96
C GLN A 64 -14.78 10.98 1.50
N ARG A 65 -13.56 10.57 1.83
CA ARG A 65 -12.53 11.48 2.31
C ARG A 65 -11.81 12.23 1.18
N GLY A 66 -12.17 11.97 -0.07
CA GLY A 66 -11.53 12.62 -1.21
C GLY A 66 -10.11 12.16 -1.49
N LEU A 67 -9.73 10.99 -1.00
CA LEU A 67 -8.38 10.44 -1.20
C LEU A 67 -8.25 9.63 -2.50
N ILE A 68 -9.38 9.12 -2.98
CA ILE A 68 -9.48 8.48 -4.30
C ILE A 68 -10.69 9.05 -5.01
N GLU A 69 -10.72 8.88 -6.33
CA GLU A 69 -11.84 9.29 -7.16
C GLU A 69 -12.06 8.32 -8.32
N ARG A 70 -13.25 8.39 -8.91
CA ARG A 70 -13.56 7.69 -10.15
C ARG A 70 -13.47 8.71 -11.29
N ARG A 71 -12.63 8.41 -12.27
CA ARG A 71 -12.43 9.26 -13.47
C ARG A 71 -12.95 8.57 -14.69
N PRO A 72 -13.41 9.32 -15.72
CA PRO A 72 -13.68 8.72 -17.02
C PRO A 72 -12.40 8.09 -17.57
N ASP A 73 -12.54 6.89 -18.15
CA ASP A 73 -11.42 6.25 -18.85
C ASP A 73 -11.28 6.89 -20.21
N PRO A 74 -10.11 7.47 -20.55
CA PRO A 74 -9.91 8.09 -21.87
C PRO A 74 -9.99 7.10 -23.03
N ASP A 75 -9.75 5.81 -22.76
CA ASP A 75 -9.78 4.75 -23.77
C ASP A 75 -11.15 4.06 -23.89
N ASP A 76 -12.00 4.21 -22.89
CA ASP A 76 -13.34 3.59 -22.86
C ASP A 76 -14.34 4.49 -22.13
N ARG A 77 -15.24 5.10 -22.88
CA ARG A 77 -16.25 6.03 -22.35
C ARG A 77 -17.20 5.40 -21.34
N ARG A 78 -17.32 4.08 -21.35
CA ARG A 78 -18.22 3.35 -20.43
C ARG A 78 -17.56 2.96 -19.12
N ALA A 79 -16.23 3.01 -19.07
CA ALA A 79 -15.46 2.62 -17.89
C ALA A 79 -15.11 3.82 -17.03
N ARG A 80 -14.92 3.56 -15.75
CA ARG A 80 -14.41 4.53 -14.78
C ARG A 80 -13.10 3.99 -14.22
N LEU A 81 -12.09 4.85 -14.16
CA LEU A 81 -10.83 4.55 -13.51
C LEU A 81 -10.91 4.91 -12.03
N LEU A 82 -10.43 4.02 -11.19
CA LEU A 82 -10.12 4.35 -9.80
C LEU A 82 -8.75 5.02 -9.80
N ALA A 83 -8.66 6.20 -9.24
CA ALA A 83 -7.43 6.99 -9.25
C ALA A 83 -7.20 7.64 -7.89
N ILE A 84 -5.92 7.80 -7.54
CA ILE A 84 -5.55 8.55 -6.33
C ILE A 84 -5.69 10.05 -6.62
N THR A 85 -6.15 10.81 -5.63
CA THR A 85 -6.18 12.27 -5.71
C THR A 85 -4.88 12.85 -5.15
N ASP A 86 -4.69 14.17 -5.31
CA ASP A 86 -3.56 14.85 -4.69
C ASP A 86 -3.61 14.72 -3.17
N ALA A 87 -4.81 14.83 -2.57
CA ALA A 87 -5.00 14.62 -1.13
C ALA A 87 -4.63 13.19 -0.73
N GLY A 88 -5.02 12.20 -1.53
CA GLY A 88 -4.66 10.80 -1.29
C GLY A 88 -3.16 10.56 -1.36
N ARG A 89 -2.49 11.19 -2.33
CA ARG A 89 -1.04 11.10 -2.46
C ARG A 89 -0.33 11.72 -1.27
N THR A 90 -0.83 12.84 -0.77
CA THR A 90 -0.29 13.51 0.43
C THR A 90 -0.36 12.58 1.65
N VAL A 91 -1.52 11.95 1.87
CA VAL A 91 -1.70 10.99 2.98
C VAL A 91 -0.78 9.77 2.78
N LYS A 92 -0.76 9.21 1.58
CA LYS A 92 0.09 8.06 1.26
C LYS A 92 1.56 8.37 1.53
N ASN A 93 2.04 9.52 1.10
CA ASN A 93 3.43 9.92 1.29
C ASN A 93 3.77 10.12 2.77
N ALA A 94 2.88 10.74 3.54
CA ALA A 94 3.09 10.95 4.98
C ALA A 94 3.17 9.62 5.73
N VAL A 95 2.26 8.70 5.45
CA VAL A 95 2.27 7.35 6.05
C VAL A 95 3.53 6.60 5.66
N GLN A 96 3.87 6.62 4.38
CA GLN A 96 5.05 5.93 3.85
C GLN A 96 6.34 6.43 4.51
N GLU A 97 6.51 7.73 4.66
CA GLU A 97 7.67 8.31 5.32
C GLU A 97 7.81 7.85 6.77
N GLU A 98 6.72 7.83 7.52
CA GLU A 98 6.75 7.40 8.92
C GLU A 98 7.05 5.90 9.05
N ILE A 99 6.47 5.08 8.17
CA ILE A 99 6.74 3.65 8.14
C ILE A 99 8.21 3.42 7.80
N GLN A 100 8.76 4.11 6.81
CA GLN A 100 10.15 3.98 6.42
C GLN A 100 11.10 4.42 7.52
N ARG A 101 10.77 5.47 8.26
CA ARG A 101 11.57 5.89 9.43
C ARG A 101 11.59 4.82 10.52
N GLY A 102 10.44 4.15 10.73
CA GLY A 102 10.36 3.02 11.65
C GLY A 102 11.22 1.85 11.22
N GLU A 103 11.17 1.52 9.92
CA GLU A 103 12.01 0.49 9.34
C GLU A 103 13.50 0.83 9.42
N GLU A 104 13.88 2.08 9.20
CA GLU A 104 15.26 2.54 9.32
C GLU A 104 15.80 2.34 10.74
N ARG A 105 15.01 2.64 11.76
CA ARG A 105 15.40 2.41 13.15
C ARG A 105 15.64 0.93 13.44
N TRP A 106 14.82 0.09 12.84
CA TRP A 106 14.91 -1.36 12.99
C TRP A 106 16.11 -1.91 12.21
N LEU A 107 16.28 -1.49 10.95
CA LEU A 107 17.41 -1.88 10.10
C LEU A 107 18.74 -1.30 10.59
N GLY A 108 18.70 -0.23 11.37
CA GLY A 108 19.89 0.39 11.96
C GLY A 108 20.66 -0.51 12.92
N ASN A 109 20.05 -1.62 13.38
CA ASN A 109 20.72 -2.63 14.18
C ASN A 109 21.66 -3.52 13.34
N LEU A 110 21.55 -3.44 12.03
CA LEU A 110 22.37 -4.22 11.10
C LEU A 110 23.57 -3.39 10.63
N SER A 111 24.69 -4.06 10.35
CA SER A 111 25.81 -3.42 9.65
C SER A 111 25.36 -3.08 8.22
N THR A 112 26.11 -2.20 7.55
CA THR A 112 25.84 -1.85 6.16
C THR A 112 25.84 -3.06 5.25
N ALA A 113 26.77 -3.98 5.45
CA ALA A 113 26.85 -5.20 4.65
C ALA A 113 25.66 -6.14 4.91
N GLU A 114 25.28 -6.31 6.17
CA GLU A 114 24.12 -7.13 6.55
C GLU A 114 22.82 -6.56 6.01
N ARG A 115 22.62 -5.24 6.10
CA ARG A 115 21.45 -4.56 5.57
C ARG A 115 21.34 -4.76 4.06
N ARG A 116 22.43 -4.60 3.33
CA ARG A 116 22.46 -4.80 1.87
C ARG A 116 22.09 -6.24 1.52
N THR A 117 22.69 -7.21 2.20
CA THR A 117 22.39 -8.63 2.00
C THR A 117 20.92 -8.94 2.30
N PHE A 118 20.40 -8.44 3.42
CA PHE A 118 19.01 -8.65 3.83
C PHE A 118 18.04 -8.13 2.78
N LEU A 119 18.23 -6.88 2.33
CA LEU A 119 17.35 -6.29 1.33
C LEU A 119 17.43 -7.00 -0.02
N ARG A 120 18.61 -7.48 -0.40
CA ARG A 120 18.80 -8.24 -1.62
C ARG A 120 18.06 -9.59 -1.56
N VAL A 121 18.20 -10.30 -0.46
CA VAL A 121 17.53 -11.58 -0.25
C VAL A 121 16.01 -11.42 -0.23
N LEU A 122 15.53 -10.41 0.48
CA LEU A 122 14.11 -10.10 0.57
C LEU A 122 13.53 -9.81 -0.83
N GLY A 123 14.24 -9.01 -1.62
CA GLY A 123 13.85 -8.72 -3.00
C GLY A 123 13.81 -9.96 -3.87
N SER A 124 14.75 -10.88 -3.71
CA SER A 124 14.76 -12.16 -4.43
C SER A 124 13.57 -13.04 -4.08
N LEU A 125 13.19 -13.07 -2.81
CA LEU A 125 12.04 -13.87 -2.36
C LEU A 125 10.72 -13.32 -2.89
N THR A 126 10.57 -12.00 -2.91
CA THR A 126 9.35 -11.39 -3.46
C THR A 126 9.30 -11.48 -4.99
N ALA A 127 10.43 -11.37 -5.68
CA ALA A 127 10.49 -11.54 -7.14
C ALA A 127 10.19 -12.98 -7.56
N GLY A 128 10.52 -13.94 -6.72
CA GLY A 128 10.25 -15.37 -6.98
C GLY A 128 8.78 -15.76 -6.95
N GLU A 129 7.91 -14.88 -6.47
CA GLU A 129 6.47 -15.11 -6.47
C GLU A 129 5.81 -14.82 -7.81
N THR A 130 6.53 -14.21 -8.72
CA THR A 130 6.03 -13.97 -10.07
C THR A 130 6.32 -15.20 -10.93
N PRO A 131 5.28 -15.91 -11.39
CA PRO A 131 5.48 -17.05 -12.31
C PRO A 131 6.07 -16.62 -13.63
#